data_f9ff6b741857aa9250412a7dbace5bd7
#
_entry.id   f9ff6b741857aa9250412a7dbace5bd7
#
_cell.length_a   1.000
_cell.length_b   1.000
_cell.length_c   1.000
_cell.angle_alpha   90.00
_cell.angle_beta   90.00
_cell.angle_gamma   90.00
#
_symmetry.space_group_name_H-M   'P 1'
#
loop_
_entity.id
_entity.type
_entity.pdbx_description
1 polymer ?
#
loop_
_entity_poly.entity_id
_entity_poly.type
_entity_poly.pdbx_seq_one_letter_code
_entity_poly.pdbx_strand_id
1 'polypeptide(L)'
;MPLRDELNGFLKLPGAFFGIRPPGSGLPDVGVLGIPYDITSSYYPGCRFGPDAIRRATTHERSHSEPLKLGSTAHAERPLLTQSITLEDIGDLEVELRQPEQAMYDISDAAALLSPQESYLLFLGGDHFVTYPLLKGVRRGRPGKYGLVWLDAHADYYDDYGGYELSHATGLRRIIGSGLVEQKNVVSYDMRSALSEHLAELGPDSVFRDSASFKEAFDEMASRVESIYITVDLDVLRPELVPGVGHPESGGPDVAALTELLRMCFASGSVRYVDLVELNPMLDTTGVASVTARDIVKELLTGFAVQKGYK
;
A
#
# COMPACT_ATOMS: atom_id res chain seq x y z
N MET A 1 -19.68 28.91 -19.41
CA MET A 1 -19.19 27.53 -19.60
C MET A 1 -17.73 27.48 -19.17
N PRO A 2 -17.26 26.44 -18.49
CA PRO A 2 -15.83 26.27 -18.27
C PRO A 2 -15.11 26.17 -19.62
N LEU A 3 -13.92 26.77 -19.76
CA LEU A 3 -13.10 26.72 -20.99
C LEU A 3 -12.87 25.29 -21.51
N ARG A 4 -12.90 24.32 -20.60
CA ARG A 4 -12.77 22.89 -20.91
C ARG A 4 -13.92 22.35 -21.77
N ASP A 5 -15.14 22.85 -21.57
CA ASP A 5 -16.31 22.37 -22.31
C ASP A 5 -16.27 22.80 -23.78
N GLU A 6 -15.62 23.94 -24.08
CA GLU A 6 -15.42 24.42 -25.43
C GLU A 6 -14.46 23.55 -26.26
N LEU A 7 -13.58 22.79 -25.57
CA LEU A 7 -12.62 21.88 -26.20
C LEU A 7 -13.07 20.40 -26.13
N ASN A 8 -14.34 20.17 -25.80
CA ASN A 8 -14.87 18.81 -25.72
C ASN A 8 -14.73 18.10 -27.08
N GLY A 9 -14.09 16.94 -27.09
CA GLY A 9 -13.73 16.18 -28.30
C GLY A 9 -12.31 16.46 -28.81
N PHE A 10 -11.64 17.52 -28.34
CA PHE A 10 -10.21 17.79 -28.64
C PHE A 10 -9.30 17.45 -27.47
N LEU A 11 -9.86 17.33 -26.26
CA LEU A 11 -9.08 17.05 -25.07
C LEU A 11 -9.03 15.54 -24.84
N LYS A 12 -7.81 15.02 -24.75
CA LYS A 12 -7.53 13.72 -24.21
C LYS A 12 -7.29 13.87 -22.72
N LEU A 13 -8.23 13.41 -21.91
CA LEU A 13 -8.09 13.41 -20.45
C LEU A 13 -7.42 12.10 -20.05
N PRO A 14 -6.19 12.10 -19.56
CA PRO A 14 -5.57 10.91 -19.02
C PRO A 14 -6.39 10.48 -17.80
N GLY A 15 -7.15 9.40 -17.94
CA GLY A 15 -7.81 8.74 -16.81
C GLY A 15 -6.77 7.91 -16.06
N ALA A 16 -6.33 8.36 -14.89
CA ALA A 16 -5.55 7.53 -13.97
C ALA A 16 -6.39 6.33 -13.49
N PHE A 17 -5.75 5.40 -12.81
CA PHE A 17 -6.39 4.23 -12.20
C PHE A 17 -7.30 3.46 -13.19
N PHE A 18 -6.73 3.14 -14.37
CA PHE A 18 -7.35 2.29 -15.40
C PHE A 18 -8.66 2.83 -15.97
N GLY A 19 -8.93 4.11 -15.81
CA GLY A 19 -10.17 4.76 -16.26
C GLY A 19 -11.39 4.49 -15.38
N ILE A 20 -11.17 4.02 -14.15
CA ILE A 20 -12.23 3.92 -13.14
C ILE A 20 -12.74 5.34 -12.85
N ARG A 21 -14.05 5.50 -12.78
CA ARG A 21 -14.69 6.81 -12.61
C ARG A 21 -15.06 7.07 -11.16
N PRO A 22 -15.11 8.34 -10.73
CA PRO A 22 -15.72 8.70 -9.46
C PRO A 22 -17.22 8.39 -9.48
N PRO A 23 -17.86 8.26 -8.31
CA PRO A 23 -19.30 8.08 -8.25
C PRO A 23 -20.03 9.30 -8.80
N GLY A 24 -21.19 9.09 -9.39
CA GLY A 24 -22.05 10.21 -9.83
C GLY A 24 -22.62 11.02 -8.64
N SER A 25 -22.75 10.38 -7.48
CA SER A 25 -23.15 10.97 -6.18
C SER A 25 -22.75 10.02 -5.05
N GLY A 26 -22.58 10.57 -3.84
CA GLY A 26 -22.19 9.79 -2.65
C GLY A 26 -20.69 9.55 -2.55
N LEU A 27 -20.29 8.66 -1.67
CA LEU A 27 -18.90 8.29 -1.43
C LEU A 27 -18.39 7.32 -2.51
N PRO A 28 -17.12 7.40 -2.89
CA PRO A 28 -16.50 6.39 -3.75
C PRO A 28 -16.36 5.06 -3.00
N ASP A 29 -16.27 3.98 -3.75
CA ASP A 29 -15.91 2.68 -3.17
C ASP A 29 -14.46 2.69 -2.67
N VAL A 30 -13.57 3.35 -3.43
CA VAL A 30 -12.16 3.49 -3.08
C VAL A 30 -11.72 4.95 -3.17
N GLY A 31 -11.17 5.47 -2.09
CA GLY A 31 -10.42 6.74 -2.08
C GLY A 31 -8.91 6.46 -2.23
N VAL A 32 -8.24 7.21 -3.09
CA VAL A 32 -6.78 7.13 -3.27
C VAL A 32 -6.15 8.43 -2.84
N LEU A 33 -5.21 8.37 -1.89
CA LEU A 33 -4.46 9.52 -1.38
C LEU A 33 -2.96 9.29 -1.54
N GLY A 34 -2.24 10.23 -2.14
CA GLY A 34 -0.78 10.20 -2.21
C GLY A 34 -0.13 10.87 -1.01
N ILE A 35 0.99 10.29 -0.57
CA ILE A 35 1.82 10.77 0.53
C ILE A 35 3.25 10.92 0.02
N PRO A 36 3.58 12.00 -0.70
CA PRO A 36 4.89 12.19 -1.35
C PRO A 36 5.96 12.60 -0.32
N TYR A 37 6.34 11.70 0.57
CA TYR A 37 7.27 11.95 1.68
C TYR A 37 8.42 10.95 1.68
N ASP A 38 9.68 11.43 1.77
CA ASP A 38 10.87 10.59 1.84
C ASP A 38 12.05 11.29 2.55
N ILE A 39 11.74 12.22 3.45
CA ILE A 39 12.78 12.92 4.23
C ILE A 39 13.53 11.94 5.14
N THR A 40 12.91 10.81 5.50
CA THR A 40 13.54 9.82 6.37
C THR A 40 14.34 8.75 5.63
N SER A 41 14.32 8.73 4.29
CA SER A 41 15.11 7.79 3.49
C SER A 41 16.61 7.94 3.76
N SER A 42 17.27 6.85 4.15
CA SER A 42 18.67 6.86 4.59
C SER A 42 19.69 6.58 3.49
N TYR A 43 19.25 6.03 2.33
CA TYR A 43 20.17 5.61 1.27
C TYR A 43 19.88 6.31 -0.06
N TYR A 44 18.77 6.02 -0.72
CA TYR A 44 18.41 6.65 -1.99
C TYR A 44 17.05 7.35 -1.91
N PRO A 45 17.00 8.65 -1.58
CA PRO A 45 15.74 9.40 -1.59
C PRO A 45 15.20 9.51 -3.02
N GLY A 46 13.89 9.67 -3.15
CA GLY A 46 13.17 9.78 -4.43
C GLY A 46 11.80 9.10 -4.40
N CYS A 47 11.47 8.39 -3.30
CA CYS A 47 10.17 7.74 -3.13
C CYS A 47 8.99 8.73 -3.08
N ARG A 48 9.25 10.02 -2.76
CA ARG A 48 8.25 11.11 -2.86
C ARG A 48 7.65 11.25 -4.28
N PHE A 49 8.33 10.78 -5.31
CA PHE A 49 7.84 10.79 -6.70
C PHE A 49 7.04 9.53 -7.05
N GLY A 50 6.93 8.58 -6.12
CA GLY A 50 6.20 7.31 -6.29
C GLY A 50 4.71 7.52 -6.62
N PRO A 51 3.95 8.36 -5.87
CA PRO A 51 2.53 8.59 -6.14
C PRO A 51 2.24 9.08 -7.56
N ASP A 52 3.02 10.05 -8.07
CA ASP A 52 2.89 10.55 -9.44
C ASP A 52 3.26 9.47 -10.49
N ALA A 53 4.35 8.72 -10.25
CA ALA A 53 4.78 7.65 -11.16
C ALA A 53 3.71 6.54 -11.27
N ILE A 54 3.08 6.15 -10.17
CA ILE A 54 1.98 5.17 -10.16
C ILE A 54 0.79 5.72 -10.94
N ARG A 55 0.35 6.97 -10.69
CA ARG A 55 -0.75 7.57 -11.46
C ARG A 55 -0.50 7.56 -12.95
N ARG A 56 0.71 7.92 -13.38
CA ARG A 56 1.11 7.89 -14.79
C ARG A 56 1.12 6.48 -15.37
N ALA A 57 1.56 5.49 -14.59
CA ALA A 57 1.59 4.09 -15.03
C ALA A 57 0.19 3.47 -15.12
N THR A 58 -0.76 3.95 -14.29
CA THR A 58 -2.15 3.46 -14.26
C THR A 58 -3.07 4.12 -15.29
N THR A 59 -2.59 5.05 -16.12
CA THR A 59 -3.44 5.66 -17.15
C THR A 59 -3.97 4.60 -18.10
N HIS A 60 -5.23 4.73 -18.54
CA HIS A 60 -5.87 3.76 -19.43
C HIS A 60 -5.15 3.60 -20.78
N GLU A 61 -4.31 4.55 -21.15
CA GLU A 61 -3.46 4.47 -22.35
C GLU A 61 -2.29 3.48 -22.18
N ARG A 62 -1.87 3.26 -20.95
CA ARG A 62 -0.75 2.39 -20.58
C ARG A 62 -1.20 1.06 -20.01
N SER A 63 -2.43 0.97 -19.54
CA SER A 63 -2.97 -0.23 -18.96
C SER A 63 -4.50 -0.28 -19.08
N HIS A 64 -5.03 -1.46 -19.36
CA HIS A 64 -6.47 -1.73 -19.41
C HIS A 64 -7.06 -1.99 -18.01
N SER A 65 -8.38 -1.91 -17.88
CA SER A 65 -9.14 -2.13 -16.64
C SER A 65 -9.42 -3.60 -16.30
N GLU A 66 -8.96 -4.55 -17.13
CA GLU A 66 -9.08 -5.97 -16.80
C GLU A 66 -8.15 -6.34 -15.65
N PRO A 67 -8.59 -7.20 -14.72
CA PRO A 67 -7.75 -7.74 -13.66
C PRO A 67 -6.51 -8.47 -14.19
N LEU A 68 -5.52 -8.61 -13.34
CA LEU A 68 -4.32 -9.38 -13.67
C LEU A 68 -4.66 -10.86 -13.83
N LYS A 69 -4.06 -11.48 -14.84
CA LYS A 69 -4.15 -12.92 -15.12
C LYS A 69 -2.83 -13.59 -14.77
N LEU A 70 -2.51 -13.62 -13.48
CA LEU A 70 -1.27 -14.20 -12.94
C LEU A 70 -1.56 -15.30 -11.92
N GLY A 71 -0.62 -16.24 -11.80
CA GLY A 71 -0.68 -17.30 -10.79
C GLY A 71 -1.85 -18.26 -10.99
N SER A 72 -2.39 -18.79 -9.89
CA SER A 72 -3.48 -19.77 -9.87
C SER A 72 -4.80 -19.25 -10.45
N THR A 73 -4.97 -17.93 -10.53
CA THR A 73 -6.19 -17.29 -11.05
C THR A 73 -6.06 -16.81 -12.49
N ALA A 74 -5.04 -17.25 -13.22
CA ALA A 74 -4.80 -16.82 -14.62
C ALA A 74 -6.02 -17.04 -15.53
N HIS A 75 -6.86 -18.02 -15.22
CA HIS A 75 -8.08 -18.36 -15.97
C HIS A 75 -9.37 -18.05 -15.22
N ALA A 76 -9.31 -17.50 -13.99
CA ALA A 76 -10.50 -17.15 -13.26
C ALA A 76 -11.15 -15.89 -13.84
N GLU A 77 -12.49 -15.90 -13.96
CA GLU A 77 -13.24 -14.68 -14.23
C GLU A 77 -13.16 -13.76 -13.02
N ARG A 78 -12.73 -12.54 -13.26
CA ARG A 78 -12.63 -11.48 -12.22
C ARG A 78 -13.29 -10.21 -12.76
N PRO A 79 -13.84 -9.38 -11.88
CA PRO A 79 -14.63 -8.23 -12.30
C PRO A 79 -13.79 -7.19 -13.06
N LEU A 80 -14.37 -6.64 -14.13
CA LEU A 80 -13.77 -5.50 -14.83
C LEU A 80 -13.83 -4.26 -13.93
N LEU A 81 -12.68 -3.68 -13.61
CA LEU A 81 -12.58 -2.60 -12.61
C LEU A 81 -13.50 -1.41 -12.89
N THR A 82 -13.60 -0.97 -14.15
CA THR A 82 -14.46 0.15 -14.55
C THR A 82 -15.96 -0.10 -14.39
N GLN A 83 -16.38 -1.35 -14.16
CA GLN A 83 -17.77 -1.75 -13.98
C GLN A 83 -18.06 -2.17 -12.53
N SER A 84 -17.03 -2.38 -11.72
CA SER A 84 -17.14 -3.03 -10.41
C SER A 84 -17.04 -2.06 -9.25
N ILE A 85 -16.25 -1.02 -9.40
CA ILE A 85 -16.00 -0.03 -8.33
C ILE A 85 -15.99 1.38 -8.90
N THR A 86 -16.30 2.33 -8.03
CA THR A 86 -16.03 3.76 -8.22
C THR A 86 -14.79 4.17 -7.44
N LEU A 87 -14.01 5.10 -7.97
CA LEU A 87 -12.76 5.54 -7.36
C LEU A 87 -12.66 7.06 -7.42
N GLU A 88 -12.23 7.66 -6.31
CA GLU A 88 -11.84 9.07 -6.25
C GLU A 88 -10.34 9.19 -5.98
N ASP A 89 -9.63 9.84 -6.89
CA ASP A 89 -8.26 10.29 -6.65
C ASP A 89 -8.33 11.61 -5.86
N ILE A 90 -8.06 11.52 -4.56
CA ILE A 90 -8.14 12.65 -3.62
C ILE A 90 -7.00 13.65 -3.86
N GLY A 91 -5.89 13.19 -4.48
CA GLY A 91 -4.68 13.98 -4.70
C GLY A 91 -3.55 13.61 -3.74
N ASP A 92 -2.61 14.52 -3.56
CA ASP A 92 -1.45 14.34 -2.70
C ASP A 92 -1.49 15.29 -1.50
N LEU A 93 -1.00 14.82 -0.34
CA LEU A 93 -0.77 15.68 0.82
C LEU A 93 0.46 16.57 0.57
N GLU A 94 0.40 17.81 1.04
CA GLU A 94 1.53 18.76 0.99
C GLU A 94 2.49 18.52 2.16
N VAL A 95 3.28 17.43 2.09
CA VAL A 95 4.16 16.97 3.18
C VAL A 95 5.64 16.90 2.79
N GLU A 96 6.00 17.13 1.54
CA GLU A 96 7.33 16.87 0.97
C GLU A 96 8.49 17.60 1.68
N LEU A 97 8.20 18.76 2.29
CA LEU A 97 9.18 19.59 2.98
C LEU A 97 8.96 19.64 4.50
N ARG A 98 8.06 18.82 5.04
CA ARG A 98 7.78 18.75 6.49
C ARG A 98 8.88 18.00 7.21
N GLN A 99 9.24 18.47 8.41
CA GLN A 99 10.03 17.64 9.33
C GLN A 99 9.23 16.41 9.76
N PRO A 100 9.86 15.29 10.15
CA PRO A 100 9.17 14.04 10.45
C PRO A 100 8.03 14.18 11.47
N GLU A 101 8.21 14.98 12.51
CA GLU A 101 7.18 15.21 13.53
C GLU A 101 5.96 15.92 12.96
N GLN A 102 6.17 16.94 12.11
CA GLN A 102 5.07 17.67 11.47
C GLN A 102 4.39 16.79 10.42
N ALA A 103 5.15 16.07 9.60
CA ALA A 103 4.60 15.13 8.63
C ALA A 103 3.75 14.04 9.33
N MET A 104 4.23 13.51 10.47
CA MET A 104 3.46 12.56 11.28
C MET A 104 2.09 13.11 11.69
N TYR A 105 2.00 14.37 12.10
CA TYR A 105 0.73 14.99 12.47
C TYR A 105 -0.17 15.19 11.24
N ASP A 106 0.36 15.79 10.18
CA ASP A 106 -0.41 16.11 8.98
C ASP A 106 -0.97 14.84 8.31
N ILE A 107 -0.15 13.78 8.16
CA ILE A 107 -0.57 12.49 7.62
C ILE A 107 -1.61 11.81 8.52
N SER A 108 -1.37 11.80 9.85
CA SER A 108 -2.29 11.21 10.81
C SER A 108 -3.64 11.94 10.83
N ASP A 109 -3.65 13.27 10.73
CA ASP A 109 -4.87 14.05 10.71
C ASP A 109 -5.68 13.79 9.42
N ALA A 110 -5.04 13.74 8.26
CA ALA A 110 -5.69 13.41 7.01
C ALA A 110 -6.31 12.00 7.04
N ALA A 111 -5.56 11.00 7.49
CA ALA A 111 -6.06 9.63 7.61
C ALA A 111 -7.24 9.53 8.59
N ALA A 112 -7.23 10.30 9.69
CA ALA A 112 -8.32 10.31 10.66
C ALA A 112 -9.60 10.96 10.12
N LEU A 113 -9.50 11.93 9.21
CA LEU A 113 -10.65 12.54 8.56
C LEU A 113 -11.30 11.60 7.53
N LEU A 114 -10.51 10.77 6.85
CA LEU A 114 -10.98 9.86 5.81
C LEU A 114 -11.54 8.53 6.38
N SER A 115 -10.92 8.00 7.42
CA SER A 115 -11.20 6.64 7.91
C SER A 115 -12.61 6.40 8.49
N PRO A 116 -13.38 7.39 8.99
CA PRO A 116 -14.78 7.18 9.40
C PRO A 116 -15.70 6.86 8.21
N GLN A 117 -15.30 7.22 6.99
CA GLN A 117 -16.08 6.96 5.79
C GLN A 117 -16.14 5.45 5.47
N GLU A 118 -17.16 5.02 4.73
CA GLU A 118 -17.32 3.62 4.36
C GLU A 118 -16.50 3.20 3.13
N SER A 119 -15.76 4.12 2.55
CA SER A 119 -14.83 3.83 1.45
C SER A 119 -13.64 2.99 1.92
N TYR A 120 -13.13 2.14 1.05
CA TYR A 120 -11.78 1.58 1.19
C TYR A 120 -10.76 2.66 0.91
N LEU A 121 -9.60 2.63 1.58
CA LEU A 121 -8.54 3.61 1.33
C LEU A 121 -7.28 2.94 0.82
N LEU A 122 -6.79 3.44 -0.30
CA LEU A 122 -5.49 3.13 -0.86
C LEU A 122 -4.57 4.35 -0.73
N PHE A 123 -3.48 4.20 -0.01
CA PHE A 123 -2.46 5.23 0.13
C PHE A 123 -1.29 4.91 -0.79
N LEU A 124 -0.85 5.90 -1.57
CA LEU A 124 0.35 5.79 -2.38
C LEU A 124 1.46 6.52 -1.64
N GLY A 125 2.37 5.76 -1.05
CA GLY A 125 3.37 6.30 -0.17
C GLY A 125 4.60 6.87 -0.89
N GLY A 126 5.40 7.53 -0.08
CA GLY A 126 6.81 7.80 -0.22
C GLY A 126 7.62 6.69 0.43
N ASP A 127 8.50 7.04 1.39
CA ASP A 127 9.24 6.06 2.19
C ASP A 127 8.33 5.36 3.23
N HIS A 128 8.80 4.25 3.80
CA HIS A 128 7.98 3.39 4.68
C HIS A 128 7.61 4.04 6.04
N PHE A 129 8.19 5.19 6.37
CA PHE A 129 7.77 5.99 7.54
C PHE A 129 6.27 6.30 7.51
N VAL A 130 5.68 6.54 6.33
CA VAL A 130 4.29 7.02 6.19
C VAL A 130 3.26 6.06 6.76
N THR A 131 3.56 4.76 6.82
CA THR A 131 2.64 3.72 7.35
C THR A 131 2.30 3.94 8.82
N TYR A 132 3.29 4.34 9.66
CA TYR A 132 3.02 4.60 11.07
C TYR A 132 2.01 5.74 11.30
N PRO A 133 2.18 6.97 10.77
CA PRO A 133 1.19 8.02 10.93
C PRO A 133 -0.14 7.72 10.23
N LEU A 134 -0.16 7.03 9.10
CA LEU A 134 -1.39 6.60 8.44
C LEU A 134 -2.21 5.70 9.35
N LEU A 135 -1.62 4.63 9.87
CA LEU A 135 -2.32 3.70 10.78
C LEU A 135 -2.75 4.37 12.08
N LYS A 136 -1.93 5.30 12.61
CA LYS A 136 -2.29 6.12 13.79
C LYS A 136 -3.55 6.96 13.54
N GLY A 137 -3.63 7.60 12.37
CA GLY A 137 -4.78 8.38 11.97
C GLY A 137 -6.02 7.52 11.74
N VAL A 138 -5.87 6.42 11.01
CA VAL A 138 -6.94 5.45 10.76
C VAL A 138 -7.54 4.93 12.07
N ARG A 139 -6.72 4.52 13.02
CA ARG A 139 -7.15 4.07 14.34
C ARG A 139 -7.88 5.16 15.14
N ARG A 140 -7.47 6.41 15.00
CA ARG A 140 -8.12 7.55 15.66
C ARG A 140 -9.49 7.85 15.04
N GLY A 141 -9.61 7.82 13.73
CA GLY A 141 -10.86 8.11 13.03
C GLY A 141 -11.87 6.96 13.05
N ARG A 142 -11.38 5.71 13.02
CA ARG A 142 -12.21 4.50 13.16
C ARG A 142 -11.63 3.60 14.27
N PRO A 143 -12.01 3.82 15.52
CA PRO A 143 -11.59 2.96 16.63
C PRO A 143 -12.05 1.51 16.43
N GLY A 144 -11.22 0.54 16.82
CA GLY A 144 -11.53 -0.90 16.70
C GLY A 144 -10.30 -1.76 16.90
N LYS A 145 -10.45 -3.07 16.68
CA LYS A 145 -9.34 -4.02 16.69
C LYS A 145 -8.78 -4.16 15.27
N TYR A 146 -7.48 -3.90 15.13
CA TYR A 146 -6.79 -3.95 13.86
C TYR A 146 -5.82 -5.12 13.76
N GLY A 147 -5.79 -5.76 12.58
CA GLY A 147 -4.70 -6.59 12.13
C GLY A 147 -3.80 -5.80 11.18
N LEU A 148 -2.52 -6.13 11.18
CA LEU A 148 -1.52 -5.56 10.29
C LEU A 148 -0.84 -6.68 9.49
N VAL A 149 -0.87 -6.54 8.18
CA VAL A 149 -0.07 -7.34 7.25
C VAL A 149 1.10 -6.49 6.81
N TRP A 150 2.33 -6.96 7.05
CA TRP A 150 3.58 -6.27 6.75
C TRP A 150 4.34 -7.05 5.68
N LEU A 151 4.30 -6.57 4.43
CA LEU A 151 4.95 -7.19 3.28
C LEU A 151 6.19 -6.38 2.91
N ASP A 152 7.38 -6.86 3.29
CA ASP A 152 8.61 -6.08 3.28
C ASP A 152 9.83 -6.99 3.39
N ALA A 153 10.94 -6.63 2.73
CA ALA A 153 12.22 -7.30 2.94
C ALA A 153 12.84 -6.97 4.30
N HIS A 154 12.47 -5.83 4.87
CA HIS A 154 13.00 -5.31 6.14
C HIS A 154 11.99 -5.50 7.29
N ALA A 155 12.48 -5.38 8.51
CA ALA A 155 11.61 -5.41 9.69
C ALA A 155 11.13 -4.02 10.10
N ASP A 156 11.88 -2.97 9.78
CA ASP A 156 11.64 -1.58 10.23
C ASP A 156 11.38 -1.49 11.74
N TYR A 157 12.21 -2.23 12.49
CA TYR A 157 11.99 -2.50 13.90
C TYR A 157 13.08 -1.93 14.81
N TYR A 158 13.82 -0.91 14.34
CA TYR A 158 14.77 -0.19 15.17
C TYR A 158 14.06 0.69 16.19
N ASP A 159 14.65 0.85 17.39
CA ASP A 159 14.18 1.83 18.38
C ASP A 159 14.39 3.26 17.89
N ASP A 160 15.54 3.52 17.28
CA ASP A 160 15.86 4.71 16.52
C ASP A 160 16.79 4.34 15.34
N TYR A 161 16.82 5.18 14.34
CA TYR A 161 17.75 5.04 13.23
C TYR A 161 18.55 6.34 13.06
N GLY A 162 19.86 6.27 13.33
CA GLY A 162 20.71 7.44 13.31
C GLY A 162 20.35 8.50 14.37
N GLY A 163 19.74 8.11 15.48
CA GLY A 163 19.27 8.99 16.55
C GLY A 163 17.86 9.55 16.34
N TYR A 164 17.13 9.07 15.32
CA TYR A 164 15.76 9.51 15.01
C TYR A 164 14.76 8.37 15.23
N GLU A 165 13.81 8.58 16.11
CA GLU A 165 12.72 7.63 16.37
C GLU A 165 11.66 7.59 15.25
N LEU A 166 11.52 8.69 14.51
CA LEU A 166 10.60 8.81 13.37
C LEU A 166 11.39 8.66 12.07
N SER A 167 11.45 7.43 11.57
CA SER A 167 12.22 7.03 10.39
C SER A 167 11.52 5.91 9.64
N HIS A 168 11.83 5.76 8.34
CA HIS A 168 11.41 4.60 7.55
C HIS A 168 11.77 3.27 8.24
N ALA A 169 12.93 3.18 8.89
CA ALA A 169 13.43 1.97 9.55
C ALA A 169 12.83 1.68 10.94
N THR A 170 11.88 2.49 11.42
CA THR A 170 11.30 2.36 12.78
C THR A 170 9.78 2.14 12.78
N GLY A 171 9.15 2.06 11.62
CA GLY A 171 7.69 2.08 11.44
C GLY A 171 6.98 0.99 12.23
N LEU A 172 7.36 -0.27 12.06
CA LEU A 172 6.74 -1.40 12.76
C LEU A 172 6.98 -1.33 14.27
N ARG A 173 8.20 -0.92 14.70
CA ARG A 173 8.52 -0.71 16.13
C ARG A 173 7.59 0.32 16.77
N ARG A 174 7.34 1.45 16.08
CA ARG A 174 6.42 2.50 16.55
C ARG A 174 4.98 2.02 16.62
N ILE A 175 4.52 1.26 15.62
CA ILE A 175 3.17 0.71 15.56
C ILE A 175 2.89 -0.22 16.76
N ILE A 176 3.76 -1.20 16.99
CA ILE A 176 3.60 -2.16 18.10
C ILE A 176 3.82 -1.45 19.44
N GLY A 177 4.89 -0.69 19.59
CA GLY A 177 5.27 -0.02 20.84
C GLY A 177 4.24 1.01 21.32
N SER A 178 3.52 1.66 20.41
CA SER A 178 2.42 2.58 20.77
C SER A 178 1.05 1.90 20.96
N GLY A 179 0.97 0.58 20.80
CA GLY A 179 -0.27 -0.19 20.96
C GLY A 179 -1.31 0.08 19.85
N LEU A 180 -0.89 0.57 18.69
CA LEU A 180 -1.79 0.72 17.54
C LEU A 180 -2.29 -0.63 17.04
N VAL A 181 -1.40 -1.61 17.03
CA VAL A 181 -1.73 -3.03 16.77
C VAL A 181 -1.05 -3.87 17.84
N GLU A 182 -1.76 -4.83 18.42
CA GLU A 182 -1.15 -5.82 19.30
C GLU A 182 -0.22 -6.72 18.47
N GLN A 183 0.98 -7.03 18.96
CA GLN A 183 1.98 -7.83 18.24
C GLN A 183 1.42 -9.15 17.69
N LYS A 184 0.56 -9.86 18.45
CA LYS A 184 -0.12 -11.09 17.99
C LYS A 184 -1.07 -10.88 16.79
N ASN A 185 -1.38 -9.64 16.44
CA ASN A 185 -2.20 -9.25 15.29
C ASN A 185 -1.36 -8.67 14.15
N VAL A 186 -0.04 -8.91 14.17
CA VAL A 186 0.89 -8.59 13.10
C VAL A 186 1.29 -9.88 12.41
N VAL A 187 1.13 -9.92 11.09
CA VAL A 187 1.57 -11.03 10.23
C VAL A 187 2.43 -10.45 9.13
N SER A 188 3.68 -10.83 9.06
CA SER A 188 4.63 -10.32 8.07
C SER A 188 5.10 -11.40 7.12
N TYR A 189 5.52 -10.98 5.92
CA TYR A 189 6.04 -11.89 4.91
C TYR A 189 7.38 -11.42 4.37
N ASP A 190 8.34 -12.35 4.40
CA ASP A 190 9.66 -12.30 3.76
C ASP A 190 10.63 -11.24 4.30
N MET A 191 10.57 -10.90 5.59
CA MET A 191 11.59 -10.10 6.28
C MET A 191 12.96 -10.80 6.23
N ARG A 192 13.67 -10.69 5.10
CA ARG A 192 14.94 -11.37 4.85
C ARG A 192 16.16 -10.56 5.22
N SER A 193 16.02 -9.22 5.30
CA SER A 193 17.05 -8.26 5.70
C SER A 193 16.70 -7.64 7.05
N ALA A 194 16.62 -8.47 8.09
CA ALA A 194 16.30 -8.05 9.45
C ALA A 194 17.38 -8.53 10.43
N LEU A 195 17.61 -7.77 11.50
CA LEU A 195 18.50 -8.20 12.58
C LEU A 195 17.92 -9.41 13.31
N SER A 196 18.78 -10.34 13.72
CA SER A 196 18.33 -11.54 14.47
C SER A 196 17.63 -11.19 15.77
N GLU A 197 18.01 -10.10 16.44
CA GLU A 197 17.35 -9.57 17.63
C GLU A 197 15.94 -9.06 17.33
N HIS A 198 15.72 -8.35 16.21
CA HIS A 198 14.40 -7.92 15.78
C HIS A 198 13.47 -9.11 15.52
N LEU A 199 13.97 -10.13 14.81
CA LEU A 199 13.20 -11.35 14.55
C LEU A 199 12.88 -12.11 15.84
N ALA A 200 13.80 -12.12 16.81
CA ALA A 200 13.58 -12.77 18.10
C ALA A 200 12.51 -12.04 18.94
N GLU A 201 12.48 -10.70 18.91
CA GLU A 201 11.47 -9.89 19.60
C GLU A 201 10.09 -10.01 18.94
N LEU A 202 10.02 -9.98 17.59
CA LEU A 202 8.79 -10.19 16.85
C LEU A 202 8.23 -11.61 17.04
N GLY A 203 9.11 -12.58 17.25
CA GLY A 203 8.75 -13.98 17.47
C GLY A 203 8.38 -14.76 16.21
N PRO A 204 8.38 -16.08 16.28
CA PRO A 204 8.15 -16.96 15.13
C PRO A 204 6.72 -16.90 14.58
N ASP A 205 5.77 -16.43 15.38
CA ASP A 205 4.35 -16.35 15.01
C ASP A 205 3.99 -15.06 14.26
N SER A 206 4.98 -14.23 13.95
CA SER A 206 4.78 -12.96 13.26
C SER A 206 5.51 -12.87 11.93
N VAL A 207 6.50 -13.72 11.64
CA VAL A 207 7.37 -13.62 10.45
C VAL A 207 7.35 -14.91 9.65
N PHE A 208 6.87 -14.87 8.43
CA PHE A 208 6.67 -16.03 7.56
C PHE A 208 7.44 -15.90 6.25
N ARG A 209 7.84 -17.00 5.66
CA ARG A 209 8.54 -17.09 4.38
C ARG A 209 7.89 -18.05 3.39
N ASP A 210 6.88 -18.77 3.83
CA ASP A 210 6.06 -19.62 2.98
C ASP A 210 4.60 -19.23 3.06
N SER A 211 3.87 -19.40 1.98
CA SER A 211 2.49 -18.95 1.86
C SER A 211 1.49 -19.76 2.70
N ALA A 212 1.81 -21.00 3.04
CA ALA A 212 0.91 -21.85 3.83
C ALA A 212 0.91 -21.39 5.29
N SER A 213 2.09 -21.28 5.92
CA SER A 213 2.21 -20.78 7.30
C SER A 213 1.71 -19.33 7.42
N PHE A 214 2.00 -18.48 6.43
CA PHE A 214 1.45 -17.12 6.37
C PHE A 214 -0.09 -17.16 6.37
N LYS A 215 -0.69 -18.02 5.55
CA LYS A 215 -2.15 -18.14 5.47
C LYS A 215 -2.77 -18.56 6.79
N GLU A 216 -2.21 -19.56 7.47
CA GLU A 216 -2.70 -20.02 8.75
C GLU A 216 -2.68 -18.90 9.81
N ALA A 217 -1.56 -18.19 9.93
CA ALA A 217 -1.42 -17.07 10.85
C ALA A 217 -2.34 -15.90 10.48
N PHE A 218 -2.48 -15.61 9.18
CA PHE A 218 -3.38 -14.58 8.69
C PHE A 218 -4.85 -14.92 9.02
N ASP A 219 -5.30 -16.14 8.74
CA ASP A 219 -6.68 -16.58 9.02
C ASP A 219 -6.97 -16.49 10.54
N GLU A 220 -6.02 -16.89 11.39
CA GLU A 220 -6.13 -16.75 12.83
C GLU A 220 -6.22 -15.26 13.25
N MET A 221 -5.35 -14.41 12.74
CA MET A 221 -5.38 -12.97 13.00
C MET A 221 -6.70 -12.35 12.51
N ALA A 222 -7.14 -12.65 11.28
CA ALA A 222 -8.36 -12.12 10.69
C ALA A 222 -9.62 -12.49 11.50
N SER A 223 -9.63 -13.65 12.16
CA SER A 223 -10.77 -14.10 12.98
C SER A 223 -11.01 -13.29 14.26
N ARG A 224 -10.01 -12.51 14.71
CA ARG A 224 -10.04 -11.75 15.98
C ARG A 224 -9.97 -10.24 15.85
N VAL A 225 -9.94 -9.73 14.61
CA VAL A 225 -9.86 -8.29 14.32
C VAL A 225 -11.06 -7.80 13.51
N GLU A 226 -11.34 -6.50 13.55
CA GLU A 226 -12.47 -5.89 12.85
C GLU A 226 -12.06 -5.32 11.51
N SER A 227 -10.82 -4.87 11.40
CA SER A 227 -10.26 -4.27 10.19
C SER A 227 -8.82 -4.68 10.01
N ILE A 228 -8.42 -4.88 8.76
CA ILE A 228 -7.06 -5.22 8.39
C ILE A 228 -6.46 -4.06 7.60
N TYR A 229 -5.26 -3.66 8.02
CA TYR A 229 -4.37 -2.78 7.30
C TYR A 229 -3.28 -3.61 6.64
N ILE A 230 -3.02 -3.39 5.35
CA ILE A 230 -1.92 -4.01 4.62
C ILE A 230 -0.93 -2.93 4.23
N THR A 231 0.33 -3.09 4.56
CA THR A 231 1.41 -2.29 3.97
C THR A 231 2.22 -3.15 3.03
N VAL A 232 2.49 -2.61 1.86
CA VAL A 232 3.28 -3.26 0.81
C VAL A 232 4.48 -2.39 0.51
N ASP A 233 5.63 -2.77 1.04
CA ASP A 233 6.90 -2.24 0.57
C ASP A 233 7.27 -2.95 -0.74
N LEU A 234 7.60 -2.17 -1.76
CA LEU A 234 7.95 -2.75 -3.06
C LEU A 234 9.23 -3.57 -3.03
N ASP A 235 10.11 -3.33 -2.07
CA ASP A 235 11.36 -4.07 -1.94
C ASP A 235 11.19 -5.50 -1.39
N VAL A 236 9.98 -5.87 -0.94
CA VAL A 236 9.62 -7.28 -0.70
C VAL A 236 9.84 -8.13 -1.94
N LEU A 237 9.63 -7.56 -3.11
CA LEU A 237 9.85 -8.24 -4.39
C LEU A 237 11.34 -8.40 -4.70
N ARG A 238 11.63 -9.30 -5.63
CA ARG A 238 12.97 -9.45 -6.19
C ARG A 238 13.41 -8.17 -6.88
N PRO A 239 14.65 -7.68 -6.67
CA PRO A 239 15.12 -6.40 -7.16
C PRO A 239 15.11 -6.27 -8.69
N GLU A 240 15.22 -7.38 -9.43
CA GLU A 240 15.09 -7.36 -10.89
C GLU A 240 13.69 -7.00 -11.40
N LEU A 241 12.67 -7.12 -10.54
CA LEU A 241 11.28 -6.75 -10.83
C LEU A 241 10.93 -5.33 -10.36
N VAL A 242 11.72 -4.80 -9.44
CA VAL A 242 11.55 -3.47 -8.84
C VAL A 242 12.89 -2.75 -8.68
N PRO A 243 13.61 -2.49 -9.79
CA PRO A 243 14.92 -1.82 -9.72
C PRO A 243 14.83 -0.38 -9.17
N GLY A 244 13.62 0.17 -9.06
CA GLY A 244 13.34 1.50 -8.53
C GLY A 244 12.85 1.46 -7.08
N VAL A 245 13.67 0.95 -6.16
CA VAL A 245 13.44 1.03 -4.70
C VAL A 245 14.69 1.57 -4.00
N GLY A 246 14.50 2.19 -2.83
CA GLY A 246 15.59 2.81 -2.09
C GLY A 246 16.58 1.81 -1.49
N HIS A 247 16.10 0.66 -1.03
CA HIS A 247 16.86 -0.37 -0.31
C HIS A 247 16.64 -1.76 -0.91
N PRO A 248 17.14 -2.03 -2.13
CA PRO A 248 16.90 -3.31 -2.79
C PRO A 248 17.60 -4.46 -2.06
N GLU A 249 16.89 -5.57 -1.83
CA GLU A 249 17.40 -6.77 -1.19
C GLU A 249 17.31 -8.00 -2.10
N SER A 250 18.35 -8.81 -2.11
CA SER A 250 18.40 -10.03 -2.92
C SER A 250 17.37 -11.06 -2.48
N GLY A 251 16.81 -11.81 -3.43
CA GLY A 251 15.74 -12.79 -3.17
C GLY A 251 14.37 -12.13 -3.18
N GLY A 252 13.40 -12.75 -2.53
CA GLY A 252 12.03 -12.27 -2.47
C GLY A 252 11.07 -12.98 -3.44
N PRO A 253 9.75 -12.78 -3.27
CA PRO A 253 8.73 -13.30 -4.15
C PRO A 253 8.74 -12.62 -5.52
N ASP A 254 8.14 -13.25 -6.51
CA ASP A 254 7.75 -12.58 -7.74
C ASP A 254 6.35 -11.94 -7.62
N VAL A 255 5.95 -11.20 -8.66
CA VAL A 255 4.65 -10.51 -8.67
C VAL A 255 3.48 -11.50 -8.56
N ALA A 256 3.60 -12.71 -9.14
CA ALA A 256 2.55 -13.70 -9.07
C ALA A 256 2.36 -14.22 -7.63
N ALA A 257 3.45 -14.52 -6.93
CA ALA A 257 3.40 -14.95 -5.53
C ALA A 257 2.85 -13.85 -4.62
N LEU A 258 3.31 -12.59 -4.79
CA LEU A 258 2.78 -11.47 -4.01
C LEU A 258 1.28 -11.24 -4.25
N THR A 259 0.83 -11.31 -5.52
CA THR A 259 -0.60 -11.14 -5.82
C THR A 259 -1.45 -12.28 -5.26
N GLU A 260 -0.94 -13.51 -5.14
CA GLU A 260 -1.63 -14.60 -4.46
C GLU A 260 -1.77 -14.36 -2.95
N LEU A 261 -0.73 -13.84 -2.28
CA LEU A 261 -0.82 -13.43 -0.87
C LEU A 261 -1.88 -12.35 -0.67
N LEU A 262 -1.89 -11.30 -1.50
CA LEU A 262 -2.90 -10.24 -1.44
C LEU A 262 -4.32 -10.80 -1.63
N ARG A 263 -4.54 -11.70 -2.59
CA ARG A 263 -5.84 -12.36 -2.80
C ARG A 263 -6.30 -13.13 -1.57
N MET A 264 -5.41 -13.87 -0.92
CA MET A 264 -5.72 -14.55 0.35
C MET A 264 -6.16 -13.55 1.42
N CYS A 265 -5.47 -12.42 1.54
CA CYS A 265 -5.85 -11.38 2.50
C CYS A 265 -7.24 -10.80 2.21
N PHE A 266 -7.52 -10.45 0.96
CA PHE A 266 -8.82 -9.89 0.56
C PHE A 266 -9.98 -10.89 0.70
N ALA A 267 -9.72 -12.20 0.61
CA ALA A 267 -10.74 -13.23 0.82
C ALA A 267 -11.34 -13.23 2.24
N SER A 268 -10.66 -12.62 3.23
CA SER A 268 -11.20 -12.44 4.58
C SER A 268 -12.42 -11.51 4.66
N GLY A 269 -12.56 -10.60 3.70
CA GLY A 269 -13.60 -9.56 3.73
C GLY A 269 -13.32 -8.39 4.68
N SER A 270 -12.17 -8.36 5.37
CA SER A 270 -11.86 -7.41 6.44
C SER A 270 -10.79 -6.37 6.08
N VAL A 271 -10.19 -6.43 4.89
CA VAL A 271 -9.19 -5.46 4.43
C VAL A 271 -9.86 -4.12 4.12
N ARG A 272 -9.48 -3.06 4.82
CA ARG A 272 -10.06 -1.73 4.60
C ARG A 272 -9.06 -0.70 4.13
N TYR A 273 -7.80 -0.85 4.51
CA TYR A 273 -6.74 0.11 4.29
C TYR A 273 -5.53 -0.58 3.72
N VAL A 274 -4.94 0.01 2.71
CA VAL A 274 -3.70 -0.49 2.12
C VAL A 274 -2.81 0.70 1.80
N ASP A 275 -1.52 0.58 2.07
CA ASP A 275 -0.52 1.45 1.45
C ASP A 275 0.44 0.67 0.55
N LEU A 276 1.02 1.37 -0.41
CA LEU A 276 2.08 0.91 -1.30
C LEU A 276 3.21 1.93 -1.23
N VAL A 277 4.37 1.52 -0.76
CA VAL A 277 5.49 2.39 -0.41
C VAL A 277 6.77 2.04 -1.14
N GLU A 278 7.80 2.88 -0.99
CA GLU A 278 9.18 2.71 -1.45
C GLU A 278 9.38 2.69 -2.97
N LEU A 279 8.37 3.06 -3.79
CA LEU A 279 8.63 3.27 -5.22
C LEU A 279 9.51 4.50 -5.42
N ASN A 280 10.73 4.31 -5.89
CA ASN A 280 11.64 5.36 -6.28
C ASN A 280 11.86 5.39 -7.79
N PRO A 281 11.05 6.13 -8.56
CA PRO A 281 11.14 6.14 -10.02
C PRO A 281 12.43 6.80 -10.54
N MET A 282 13.17 7.51 -9.68
CA MET A 282 14.42 8.16 -10.08
C MET A 282 15.56 7.16 -10.27
N LEU A 283 15.47 5.98 -9.67
CA LEU A 283 16.46 4.91 -9.78
C LEU A 283 16.19 3.96 -10.96
N ASP A 284 14.99 3.98 -11.50
CA ASP A 284 14.57 3.08 -12.58
C ASP A 284 14.39 3.81 -13.91
N THR A 285 15.42 3.84 -14.71
CA THR A 285 15.38 4.43 -16.06
C THR A 285 14.58 3.60 -17.05
N THR A 286 14.22 2.35 -16.72
CA THR A 286 13.45 1.44 -17.58
C THR A 286 11.94 1.59 -17.39
N GLY A 287 11.50 2.06 -16.23
CA GLY A 287 10.10 2.14 -15.84
C GLY A 287 9.49 0.80 -15.39
N VAL A 288 10.29 -0.26 -15.25
CA VAL A 288 9.82 -1.59 -14.82
C VAL A 288 9.21 -1.53 -13.42
N ALA A 289 9.85 -0.85 -12.47
CA ALA A 289 9.32 -0.73 -11.11
C ALA A 289 7.95 -0.03 -11.08
N SER A 290 7.77 1.04 -11.87
CA SER A 290 6.48 1.72 -11.98
C SER A 290 5.39 0.84 -12.62
N VAL A 291 5.77 -0.03 -13.57
CA VAL A 291 4.86 -1.01 -14.17
C VAL A 291 4.48 -2.09 -13.16
N THR A 292 5.44 -2.58 -12.38
CA THR A 292 5.20 -3.55 -11.30
C THR A 292 4.29 -2.95 -10.22
N ALA A 293 4.56 -1.72 -9.76
CA ALA A 293 3.70 -1.01 -8.81
C ALA A 293 2.27 -0.82 -9.36
N ARG A 294 2.13 -0.46 -10.64
CA ARG A 294 0.83 -0.40 -11.32
C ARG A 294 0.08 -1.73 -11.24
N ASP A 295 0.75 -2.83 -11.48
CA ASP A 295 0.12 -4.15 -11.48
C ASP A 295 -0.30 -4.57 -10.07
N ILE A 296 0.49 -4.23 -9.04
CA ILE A 296 0.10 -4.39 -7.65
C ILE A 296 -1.14 -3.53 -7.32
N VAL A 297 -1.15 -2.23 -7.69
CA VAL A 297 -2.33 -1.36 -7.51
C VAL A 297 -3.56 -1.95 -8.19
N LYS A 298 -3.42 -2.51 -9.39
CA LYS A 298 -4.52 -3.19 -10.08
C LYS A 298 -5.04 -4.37 -9.27
N GLU A 299 -4.18 -5.17 -8.67
CA GLU A 299 -4.58 -6.29 -7.82
C GLU A 299 -5.27 -5.81 -6.54
N LEU A 300 -4.77 -4.76 -5.89
CA LEU A 300 -5.40 -4.17 -4.71
C LEU A 300 -6.81 -3.66 -5.01
N LEU A 301 -6.99 -2.93 -6.11
CA LEU A 301 -8.31 -2.45 -6.54
C LEU A 301 -9.25 -3.61 -6.90
N THR A 302 -8.72 -4.67 -7.51
CA THR A 302 -9.50 -5.88 -7.78
C THR A 302 -9.91 -6.58 -6.48
N GLY A 303 -9.02 -6.63 -5.48
CA GLY A 303 -9.31 -7.16 -4.16
C GLY A 303 -10.48 -6.42 -3.48
N PHE A 304 -10.48 -5.09 -3.51
CA PHE A 304 -11.59 -4.28 -3.00
C PHE A 304 -12.90 -4.55 -3.77
N ALA A 305 -12.83 -4.68 -5.11
CA ALA A 305 -14.01 -5.01 -5.91
C ALA A 305 -14.61 -6.38 -5.53
N VAL A 306 -13.77 -7.40 -5.38
CA VAL A 306 -14.20 -8.74 -4.94
C VAL A 306 -14.80 -8.69 -3.54
N GLN A 307 -14.15 -8.02 -2.60
CA GLN A 307 -14.62 -7.88 -1.22
C GLN A 307 -15.96 -7.14 -1.12
N LYS A 308 -16.21 -6.17 -2.01
CA LYS A 308 -17.50 -5.48 -2.11
C LYS A 308 -18.65 -6.40 -2.59
N GLY A 309 -18.33 -7.57 -3.14
CA GLY A 309 -19.31 -8.56 -3.59
C GLY A 309 -19.49 -8.69 -5.11
N TYR A 310 -18.58 -8.11 -5.89
CA TYR A 310 -18.50 -8.41 -7.32
C TYR A 310 -17.77 -9.74 -7.54
N LYS A 311 -18.49 -10.71 -8.04
CA LYS A 311 -17.98 -12.04 -8.43
C LYS A 311 -17.54 -12.05 -9.87
#